data_175d90406fb84efefacd3c1d7f5aefc4
#
_entry.id   175d90406fb84efefacd3c1d7f5aefc4
#
_cell.length_a   1.000
_cell.length_b   1.000
_cell.length_c   1.000
_cell.angle_alpha   90.00
_cell.angle_beta   90.00
_cell.angle_gamma   90.00
#
_symmetry.space_group_name_H-M   'P 1'
#
loop_
_entity.id
_entity.type
_entity.pdbx_description
1 polymer ?
#
loop_
_entity_poly.entity_id
_entity_poly.type
_entity_poly.pdbx_seq_one_letter_code
_entity_poly.pdbx_strand_id
1 'polypeptide(L)'
;RALLIDYGYVRPEGADTLQALKAHAHVDPLEAPGAADLTAHVDFARVAHLAQQAGLAVHGPVTQASFLRGLGVEFRAEALARANPEHAERLARELRRLTHPEEMGALFKVICLSSPKLPPPAGF
;
A
#
# COMPACT_ATOMS: atom_id res chain seq x y z
N ARG A 1 9.79 -8.57 -12.71
CA ARG A 1 8.89 -7.60 -12.09
C ARG A 1 9.14 -7.51 -10.59
N ALA A 2 9.01 -6.32 -10.03
CA ALA A 2 8.95 -6.07 -8.60
C ALA A 2 7.64 -5.33 -8.31
N LEU A 3 6.85 -5.84 -7.37
CA LEU A 3 5.65 -5.19 -6.84
C LEU A 3 5.99 -4.68 -5.44
N LEU A 4 5.84 -3.39 -5.24
CA LEU A 4 6.07 -2.72 -3.96
C LEU A 4 4.73 -2.20 -3.44
N ILE A 5 4.39 -2.56 -2.21
CA ILE A 5 3.18 -2.11 -1.52
C ILE A 5 3.61 -1.63 -0.15
N ASP A 6 3.40 -0.35 0.14
CA ASP A 6 3.75 0.23 1.42
C ASP A 6 2.91 1.49 1.69
N TYR A 7 2.92 1.99 2.92
CA TYR A 7 2.36 3.29 3.22
C TYR A 7 3.30 4.40 2.76
N GLY A 8 2.71 5.46 2.18
CA GLY A 8 3.51 6.52 1.59
C GLY A 8 2.72 7.54 0.79
N TYR A 9 3.43 8.44 0.16
CA TYR A 9 2.89 9.55 -0.62
C TYR A 9 3.41 9.56 -2.06
N VAL A 10 2.67 10.24 -2.91
CA VAL A 10 3.06 10.52 -4.32
C VAL A 10 3.48 11.96 -4.49
N ARG A 11 3.00 12.86 -3.62
CA ARG A 11 3.40 14.28 -3.59
C ARG A 11 3.87 14.60 -2.18
N PRO A 12 5.03 15.24 -2.01
CA PRO A 12 5.49 15.68 -0.71
C PRO A 12 4.48 16.66 -0.10
N GLU A 13 3.98 16.36 1.08
CA GLU A 13 3.07 17.24 1.83
C GLU A 13 3.83 18.16 2.79
N GLY A 14 5.16 18.12 2.75
CA GLY A 14 6.04 18.97 3.56
C GLY A 14 6.10 18.60 5.05
N ALA A 15 5.41 17.53 5.46
CA ALA A 15 5.44 17.04 6.84
C ALA A 15 6.53 15.99 7.03
N ASP A 16 7.13 15.99 8.22
CA ASP A 16 7.99 14.89 8.65
C ASP A 16 7.13 13.64 8.87
N THR A 17 7.54 12.54 8.27
CA THR A 17 6.83 11.25 8.34
C THR A 17 7.54 10.23 9.23
N LEU A 18 8.66 10.61 9.87
CA LEU A 18 9.36 9.75 10.81
C LEU A 18 8.49 9.52 12.04
N GLN A 19 8.27 8.27 12.37
CA GLN A 19 7.46 7.85 13.51
C GLN A 19 8.16 6.75 14.28
N ALA A 20 7.89 6.66 15.57
CA ALA A 20 8.31 5.56 16.41
C ALA A 20 7.11 4.93 17.11
N LEU A 21 7.04 3.62 17.10
CA LEU A 21 5.98 2.82 17.73
C LEU A 21 6.58 1.88 18.78
N LYS A 22 6.02 1.91 19.99
CA LYS A 22 6.36 0.98 21.06
C LYS A 22 5.07 0.47 21.70
N ALA A 23 4.90 -0.84 21.72
CA ALA A 23 3.67 -1.48 22.24
C ALA A 23 2.38 -0.87 21.66
N HIS A 24 2.35 -0.61 20.34
CA HIS A 24 1.25 0.02 19.58
C HIS A 24 0.93 1.47 19.95
N ALA A 25 1.78 2.15 20.69
CA ALA A 25 1.67 3.58 21.01
C ALA A 25 2.77 4.38 20.30
N HIS A 26 2.41 5.59 19.84
CA HIS A 26 3.40 6.52 19.31
C HIS A 26 4.27 7.03 20.44
N VAL A 27 5.59 7.04 20.20
CA VAL A 27 6.61 7.59 21.11
C VAL A 27 7.54 8.51 20.32
N ASP A 28 8.34 9.30 21.03
CA ASP A 28 9.37 10.13 20.40
C ASP A 28 10.46 9.23 19.75
N PRO A 29 10.74 9.39 18.44
CA PRO A 29 11.78 8.62 17.76
C PRO A 29 13.17 8.70 18.39
N LEU A 30 13.47 9.76 19.13
CA LEU A 30 14.77 10.04 19.71
C LEU A 30 14.87 9.70 21.21
N GLU A 31 13.75 9.41 21.88
CA GLU A 31 13.72 9.19 23.33
C GLU A 31 14.47 7.92 23.77
N ALA A 32 14.33 6.84 23.03
CA ALA A 32 14.93 5.55 23.39
C ALA A 32 15.37 4.77 22.13
N PRO A 33 16.52 5.13 21.53
CA PRO A 33 17.02 4.45 20.34
C PRO A 33 17.16 2.93 20.53
N GLY A 34 16.58 2.16 19.59
CA GLY A 34 16.60 0.70 19.64
C GLY A 34 15.48 0.06 20.48
N ALA A 35 14.65 0.86 21.15
CA ALA A 35 13.53 0.37 21.97
C ALA A 35 12.14 0.54 21.33
N ALA A 36 12.07 1.07 20.11
CA ALA A 36 10.85 1.31 19.36
C ALA A 36 11.07 0.97 17.87
N ASP A 37 9.99 0.61 17.19
CA ASP A 37 9.99 0.41 15.76
C ASP A 37 9.94 1.78 15.05
N LEU A 38 10.97 2.10 14.28
CA LEU A 38 11.05 3.33 13.51
C LEU A 38 10.46 3.11 12.13
N THR A 39 9.57 4.00 11.71
CA THR A 39 8.93 3.95 10.40
C THR A 39 8.91 5.34 9.76
N ALA A 40 8.92 5.37 8.42
CA ALA A 40 8.70 6.58 7.64
C ALA A 40 7.91 6.25 6.39
N HIS A 41 7.16 7.21 5.87
CA HIS A 41 6.41 7.02 4.63
C HIS A 41 7.35 6.94 3.42
N VAL A 42 7.04 6.01 2.50
CA VAL A 42 7.78 5.86 1.25
C VAL A 42 7.41 7.00 0.29
N ASP A 43 8.44 7.64 -0.29
CA ASP A 43 8.28 8.58 -1.41
C ASP A 43 8.16 7.79 -2.72
N PHE A 44 6.93 7.46 -3.11
CA PHE A 44 6.67 6.71 -4.33
C PHE A 44 6.96 7.50 -5.61
N ALA A 45 6.90 8.84 -5.58
CA ALA A 45 7.31 9.65 -6.73
C ALA A 45 8.82 9.52 -6.97
N ARG A 46 9.62 9.51 -5.89
CA ARG A 46 11.07 9.31 -5.99
C ARG A 46 11.41 7.91 -6.48
N VAL A 47 10.71 6.88 -5.96
CA VAL A 47 10.88 5.49 -6.44
C VAL A 47 10.58 5.38 -7.93
N ALA A 48 9.46 5.95 -8.40
CA ALA A 48 9.08 5.95 -9.81
C ALA A 48 10.13 6.65 -10.67
N HIS A 49 10.58 7.83 -10.25
CA HIS A 49 11.60 8.60 -10.97
C HIS A 49 12.92 7.83 -11.14
N LEU A 50 13.43 7.27 -10.05
CA LEU A 50 14.67 6.48 -10.07
C LEU A 50 14.56 5.23 -10.95
N ALA A 51 13.42 4.55 -10.89
CA ALA A 51 13.15 3.39 -11.73
C ALA A 51 13.14 3.75 -13.23
N GLN A 52 12.52 4.87 -13.60
CA GLN A 52 12.53 5.38 -14.97
C GLN A 52 13.96 5.74 -15.44
N GLN A 53 14.75 6.39 -14.59
CA GLN A 53 16.15 6.67 -14.89
C GLN A 53 16.98 5.39 -15.09
N ALA A 54 16.65 4.32 -14.40
CA ALA A 54 17.25 3.00 -14.56
C ALA A 54 16.73 2.21 -15.79
N GLY A 55 15.87 2.81 -16.61
CA GLY A 55 15.32 2.18 -17.82
C GLY A 55 14.23 1.16 -17.57
N LEU A 56 13.60 1.17 -16.39
CA LEU A 56 12.48 0.30 -16.08
C LEU A 56 11.14 0.91 -16.53
N ALA A 57 10.19 0.05 -16.91
CA ALA A 57 8.80 0.43 -17.03
C ALA A 57 8.17 0.53 -15.63
N VAL A 58 7.45 1.62 -15.41
CA VAL A 58 6.80 1.95 -14.13
C VAL A 58 5.29 1.92 -14.32
N HIS A 59 4.59 1.14 -13.50
CA HIS A 59 3.13 1.04 -13.45
C HIS A 59 2.67 1.51 -12.07
N GLY A 60 1.84 2.54 -12.02
CA GLY A 60 1.51 3.28 -10.80
C GLY A 60 2.46 4.46 -10.56
N PRO A 61 2.58 4.97 -9.32
CA PRO A 61 1.88 4.48 -8.13
C PRO A 61 0.37 4.73 -8.15
N VAL A 62 -0.38 3.75 -7.67
CA VAL A 62 -1.82 3.84 -7.45
C VAL A 62 -2.14 3.59 -5.98
N THR A 63 -3.34 3.93 -5.52
CA THR A 63 -3.76 3.57 -4.16
C THR A 63 -3.99 2.05 -4.04
N GLN A 64 -3.79 1.49 -2.86
CA GLN A 64 -4.08 0.08 -2.61
C GLN A 64 -5.53 -0.27 -2.96
N ALA A 65 -6.48 0.61 -2.62
CA ALA A 65 -7.89 0.42 -2.97
C ALA A 65 -8.09 0.28 -4.48
N SER A 66 -7.48 1.17 -5.27
CA SER A 66 -7.57 1.13 -6.74
C SER A 66 -6.98 -0.16 -7.29
N PHE A 67 -5.79 -0.54 -6.84
CA PHE A 67 -5.11 -1.76 -7.26
C PHE A 67 -5.93 -3.02 -6.95
N LEU A 68 -6.41 -3.16 -5.70
CA LEU A 68 -7.19 -4.33 -5.28
C LEU A 68 -8.53 -4.42 -6.00
N ARG A 69 -9.21 -3.29 -6.25
CA ARG A 69 -10.43 -3.24 -7.06
C ARG A 69 -10.17 -3.64 -8.50
N GLY A 70 -9.08 -3.17 -9.09
CA GLY A 70 -8.64 -3.59 -10.41
C GLY A 70 -8.37 -5.10 -10.53
N LEU A 71 -8.02 -5.75 -9.43
CA LEU A 71 -7.87 -7.20 -9.32
C LEU A 71 -9.17 -7.94 -8.95
N GLY A 72 -10.29 -7.22 -8.74
CA GLY A 72 -11.59 -7.81 -8.45
C GLY A 72 -11.77 -8.27 -7.01
N VAL A 73 -11.14 -7.61 -6.03
CA VAL A 73 -11.21 -7.97 -4.59
C VAL A 73 -12.65 -8.02 -4.09
N GLU A 74 -13.53 -7.14 -4.56
CA GLU A 74 -14.94 -7.08 -4.16
C GLU A 74 -15.70 -8.32 -4.62
N PHE A 75 -15.53 -8.74 -5.88
CA PHE A 75 -16.12 -9.98 -6.42
C PHE A 75 -15.61 -11.21 -5.65
N ARG A 76 -14.33 -11.23 -5.31
CA ARG A 76 -13.76 -12.32 -4.50
C ARG A 76 -14.36 -12.36 -3.10
N ALA A 77 -14.49 -11.21 -2.43
CA ALA A 77 -15.09 -11.13 -1.09
C ALA A 77 -16.55 -11.60 -1.10
N GLU A 78 -17.34 -11.18 -2.07
CA GLU A 78 -18.71 -11.64 -2.25
C GLU A 78 -18.83 -13.15 -2.51
N ALA A 79 -17.96 -13.70 -3.36
CA ALA A 79 -17.94 -15.13 -3.65
C ALA A 79 -17.58 -15.95 -2.39
N LEU A 80 -16.62 -15.48 -1.61
CA LEU A 80 -16.24 -16.13 -0.35
C LEU A 80 -17.34 -16.03 0.72
N ALA A 81 -18.03 -14.89 0.83
CA ALA A 81 -19.14 -14.70 1.75
C ALA A 81 -20.34 -15.58 1.39
N ARG A 82 -20.63 -15.76 0.11
CA ARG A 82 -21.67 -16.69 -0.35
C ARG A 82 -21.33 -18.15 -0.04
N ALA A 83 -20.07 -18.53 -0.19
CA ALA A 83 -19.61 -19.89 0.08
C ALA A 83 -19.51 -20.19 1.57
N ASN A 84 -19.30 -19.18 2.42
CA ASN A 84 -19.11 -19.31 3.87
C ASN A 84 -19.88 -18.18 4.60
N PRO A 85 -21.20 -18.27 4.72
CA PRO A 85 -22.03 -17.20 5.29
C PRO A 85 -21.65 -16.81 6.72
N GLU A 86 -21.15 -17.76 7.52
CA GLU A 86 -20.67 -17.52 8.89
C GLU A 86 -19.46 -16.58 8.95
N HIS A 87 -18.75 -16.39 7.84
CA HIS A 87 -17.60 -15.49 7.76
C HIS A 87 -17.92 -14.15 7.05
N ALA A 88 -19.16 -13.94 6.61
CA ALA A 88 -19.53 -12.79 5.78
C ALA A 88 -19.20 -11.44 6.45
N GLU A 89 -19.53 -11.27 7.73
CA GLU A 89 -19.22 -10.04 8.46
C GLU A 89 -17.71 -9.81 8.62
N ARG A 90 -16.94 -10.85 8.87
CA ARG A 90 -15.48 -10.76 8.96
C ARG A 90 -14.90 -10.33 7.62
N LEU A 91 -15.32 -10.98 6.54
CA LEU A 91 -14.87 -10.65 5.18
C LEU A 91 -15.20 -9.20 4.79
N ALA A 92 -16.39 -8.70 5.17
CA ALA A 92 -16.78 -7.32 4.94
C ALA A 92 -15.87 -6.33 5.70
N ARG A 93 -15.55 -6.62 6.97
CA ARG A 93 -14.60 -5.79 7.75
C ARG A 93 -13.20 -5.80 7.17
N GLU A 94 -12.70 -6.97 6.75
CA GLU A 94 -11.37 -7.09 6.13
C GLU A 94 -11.31 -6.37 4.79
N LEU A 95 -12.34 -6.49 3.94
CA LEU A 95 -12.45 -5.74 2.69
C LEU A 95 -12.44 -4.23 2.94
N ARG A 96 -13.26 -3.76 3.88
CA ARG A 96 -13.28 -2.36 4.28
C ARG A 96 -11.89 -1.89 4.73
N ARG A 97 -11.23 -2.63 5.62
CA ARG A 97 -9.88 -2.29 6.11
C ARG A 97 -8.88 -2.12 4.97
N LEU A 98 -8.94 -3.00 3.96
CA LEU A 98 -8.01 -2.98 2.83
C LEU A 98 -8.30 -1.86 1.82
N THR A 99 -9.59 -1.45 1.68
CA THR A 99 -10.02 -0.59 0.56
C THR A 99 -10.61 0.75 0.98
N HIS A 100 -10.96 0.96 2.26
CA HIS A 100 -11.54 2.24 2.71
C HIS A 100 -10.47 3.33 2.76
N PRO A 101 -10.77 4.57 2.28
CA PRO A 101 -9.78 5.66 2.22
C PRO A 101 -9.24 6.07 3.59
N GLU A 102 -10.07 6.02 4.64
CA GLU A 102 -9.68 6.36 6.02
C GLU A 102 -8.91 5.25 6.74
N GLU A 103 -8.73 4.09 6.09
CA GLU A 103 -7.96 2.97 6.59
C GLU A 103 -6.74 2.73 5.67
N MET A 104 -6.51 1.51 5.23
CA MET A 104 -5.33 1.21 4.40
C MET A 104 -5.50 1.63 2.93
N GLY A 105 -6.73 1.82 2.48
CA GLY A 105 -7.05 1.95 1.05
C GLY A 105 -6.41 3.13 0.35
N ALA A 106 -6.31 4.29 1.01
CA ALA A 106 -5.63 5.47 0.46
C ALA A 106 -4.20 5.64 1.00
N LEU A 107 -3.94 5.23 2.26
CA LEU A 107 -2.63 5.35 2.88
C LEU A 107 -1.56 4.54 2.15
N PHE A 108 -1.88 3.27 1.83
CA PHE A 108 -0.97 2.40 1.09
C PHE A 108 -0.98 2.72 -0.39
N LYS A 109 0.20 2.67 -1.00
CA LYS A 109 0.42 2.83 -2.44
C LYS A 109 1.00 1.55 -3.01
N VAL A 110 0.71 1.33 -4.27
CA VAL A 110 1.19 0.18 -5.03
C VAL A 110 1.89 0.67 -6.28
N ILE A 111 3.10 0.19 -6.51
CA ILE A 111 3.87 0.44 -7.72
C ILE A 111 4.46 -0.87 -8.23
N CYS A 112 4.42 -1.08 -9.54
CA CYS A 112 5.11 -2.20 -10.16
C CYS A 112 6.22 -1.69 -11.07
N LEU A 113 7.41 -2.21 -10.87
CA LEU A 113 8.59 -1.97 -11.69
C LEU A 113 8.85 -3.21 -12.55
N SER A 114 9.07 -3.04 -13.84
CA SER A 114 9.29 -4.16 -14.73
C SER A 114 10.25 -3.85 -15.86
N SER A 115 10.75 -4.89 -16.52
CA SER A 115 11.37 -4.70 -17.83
C SER A 115 10.35 -4.09 -18.81
N PRO A 116 10.75 -3.11 -19.64
CA PRO A 116 9.85 -2.51 -20.64
C PRO A 116 9.37 -3.51 -21.71
N LYS A 117 10.01 -4.68 -21.81
CA LYS A 117 9.60 -5.76 -22.73
C LYS A 117 8.42 -6.60 -22.21
N LEU A 118 8.03 -6.44 -20.95
CA LEU A 118 6.92 -7.18 -20.38
C LEU A 118 5.60 -6.44 -20.58
N PRO A 119 4.47 -7.15 -20.76
CA PRO A 119 3.16 -6.50 -20.83
C PRO A 119 2.82 -5.82 -19.50
N PRO A 120 1.91 -4.82 -19.48
CA PRO A 120 1.43 -4.23 -18.24
C PRO A 120 0.92 -5.29 -17.25
N PRO A 121 1.16 -5.15 -15.95
CA PRO A 121 0.61 -6.06 -14.95
C PRO A 121 -0.88 -5.77 -14.72
N ALA A 122 -1.63 -6.79 -14.26
CA ALA A 122 -2.99 -6.60 -13.83
C ALA A 122 -3.08 -5.68 -12.58
N GLY A 123 -4.18 -4.96 -12.44
CA GLY A 123 -4.43 -4.08 -11.30
C GLY A 123 -3.95 -2.63 -11.47
N PHE A 124 -3.33 -2.26 -12.62
CA PHE A 124 -2.79 -0.91 -12.90
C PHE A 124 -3.47 -0.27 -14.10
#